data_14d4396339e4c72ae278c23eb5dcc484
#
_entry.id   14d4396339e4c72ae278c23eb5dcc484
#
_cell.length_a   1.000
_cell.length_b   1.000
_cell.length_c   1.000
_cell.angle_alpha   90.00
_cell.angle_beta   90.00
_cell.angle_gamma   90.00
#
_symmetry.space_group_name_H-M   'P 1'
#
loop_
_entity.id
_entity.type
_entity.pdbx_description
1 polymer ?
#
loop_
_entity_poly.entity_id
_entity_poly.type
_entity_poly.pdbx_seq_one_letter_code
_entity_poly.pdbx_strand_id
1 'polypeptide(L)'
;IPTDSGQESIASHGLVTQQLQIVPMQNQGARLLSTVLAGDTDRASNNVMRDYFTQASNARRISTSLRFLSGNATLDTKAESDISRISEIVRSNEYEGYEVLVFGFSDSYGSLDANLALSERRAEAVKDVLLLENPGYLEGDAVRSYGIGPIAPVGCNETADGREQNRRVEVWIRPRA
;
A
#
# COMPACT_ATOMS: atom_id res chain seq x y z
N ILE A 1 -23.04 40.05 -45.23
CA ILE A 1 -23.12 38.59 -45.12
C ILE A 1 -21.89 38.16 -44.33
N PRO A 2 -21.96 37.79 -43.06
CA PRO A 2 -20.88 37.14 -42.35
C PRO A 2 -21.13 35.65 -42.32
N THR A 3 -20.16 34.90 -42.76
CA THR A 3 -20.10 33.44 -42.64
C THR A 3 -19.59 33.04 -41.23
N ASP A 4 -20.48 32.46 -40.52
CA ASP A 4 -20.18 31.79 -39.24
C ASP A 4 -19.46 30.47 -39.51
N SER A 5 -18.20 30.36 -39.12
CA SER A 5 -17.45 29.13 -39.11
C SER A 5 -17.43 28.60 -37.67
N GLY A 6 -18.36 27.71 -37.40
CA GLY A 6 -18.39 26.93 -36.15
C GLY A 6 -17.12 26.10 -35.98
N GLN A 7 -16.29 26.44 -35.02
CA GLN A 7 -15.26 25.57 -34.51
C GLN A 7 -15.86 24.71 -33.36
N GLU A 8 -16.13 23.47 -33.69
CA GLU A 8 -16.38 22.45 -32.70
C GLU A 8 -15.10 22.21 -31.91
N SER A 9 -15.10 22.67 -30.67
CA SER A 9 -14.07 22.36 -29.70
C SER A 9 -14.25 20.92 -29.22
N ILE A 10 -13.43 20.03 -29.75
CA ILE A 10 -13.31 18.66 -29.24
C ILE A 10 -12.63 18.78 -27.88
N ALA A 11 -13.41 18.68 -26.81
CA ALA A 11 -12.89 18.53 -25.47
C ALA A 11 -12.13 17.20 -25.39
N SER A 12 -10.82 17.26 -25.51
CA SER A 12 -9.94 16.16 -25.18
C SER A 12 -10.09 15.87 -23.69
N HIS A 13 -10.79 14.77 -23.37
CA HIS A 13 -10.76 14.18 -22.04
C HIS A 13 -9.34 13.72 -21.78
N GLY A 14 -8.54 14.60 -21.19
CA GLY A 14 -7.22 14.27 -20.70
C GLY A 14 -7.37 13.18 -19.62
N LEU A 15 -7.01 11.97 -19.96
CA LEU A 15 -6.72 10.93 -18.99
C LEU A 15 -5.60 11.47 -18.10
N VAL A 16 -5.96 11.95 -16.93
CA VAL A 16 -4.98 12.29 -15.87
C VAL A 16 -4.37 10.99 -15.42
N THR A 17 -3.28 10.62 -16.05
CA THR A 17 -2.42 9.54 -15.59
C THR A 17 -1.82 10.01 -14.27
N GLN A 18 -2.40 9.60 -13.15
CA GLN A 18 -1.78 9.84 -11.85
C GLN A 18 -0.45 9.12 -11.84
N GLN A 19 0.63 9.88 -11.92
CA GLN A 19 1.97 9.35 -11.73
C GLN A 19 2.10 8.87 -10.29
N LEU A 20 2.50 7.61 -10.12
CA LEU A 20 2.85 7.09 -8.80
C LEU A 20 4.06 7.84 -8.27
N GLN A 21 3.94 8.35 -7.06
CA GLN A 21 5.01 9.10 -6.40
C GLN A 21 5.53 8.32 -5.19
N ILE A 22 6.78 8.54 -4.85
CA ILE A 22 7.40 7.98 -3.66
C ILE A 22 7.30 9.01 -2.53
N VAL A 23 6.68 8.61 -1.43
CA VAL A 23 6.43 9.49 -0.27
C VAL A 23 7.34 9.07 0.89
N PRO A 24 8.17 9.97 1.44
CA PRO A 24 8.99 9.66 2.61
C PRO A 24 8.16 9.48 3.87
N MET A 25 8.56 8.55 4.73
CA MET A 25 7.84 8.17 5.96
C MET A 25 7.81 9.27 7.05
N GLN A 26 8.63 10.30 6.96
CA GLN A 26 8.99 11.20 8.06
C GLN A 26 7.83 11.86 8.82
N ASN A 27 6.61 11.92 8.27
CA ASN A 27 5.49 12.60 8.93
C ASN A 27 4.36 11.68 9.43
N GLN A 28 4.40 10.38 9.15
CA GLN A 28 3.35 9.44 9.58
C GLN A 28 3.71 8.70 10.88
N GLY A 29 4.99 8.36 11.08
CA GLY A 29 5.46 7.62 12.24
C GLY A 29 5.31 8.37 13.56
N ALA A 30 5.59 9.66 13.58
CA ALA A 30 5.53 10.48 14.81
C ALA A 30 4.08 10.67 15.33
N ARG A 31 3.09 10.75 14.44
CA ARG A 31 1.67 10.84 14.83
C ARG A 31 1.12 9.53 15.38
N LEU A 32 1.54 8.39 14.82
CA LEU A 32 1.10 7.07 15.27
C LEU A 32 1.74 6.70 16.61
N LEU A 33 3.01 7.01 16.84
CA LEU A 33 3.69 6.78 18.13
C LEU A 33 3.04 7.53 19.28
N SER A 34 2.61 8.77 19.08
CA SER A 34 1.92 9.55 20.13
C SER A 34 0.55 8.97 20.51
N THR A 35 -0.14 8.34 19.56
CA THR A 35 -1.45 7.72 19.78
C THR A 35 -1.32 6.35 20.47
N VAL A 36 -0.30 5.58 20.13
CA VAL A 36 -0.02 4.25 20.71
C VAL A 36 0.47 4.36 22.17
N LEU A 37 1.23 5.39 22.50
CA LEU A 37 1.73 5.60 23.87
C LEU A 37 0.66 6.12 24.86
N ALA A 38 -0.49 6.58 24.34
CA ALA A 38 -1.56 7.16 25.16
C ALA A 38 -2.69 6.18 25.55
N GLY A 39 -2.67 4.92 25.08
CA GLY A 39 -3.72 3.92 25.30
C GLY A 39 -3.22 2.64 25.94
N ASP A 40 -4.11 1.98 26.67
CA ASP A 40 -3.94 0.62 27.24
C ASP A 40 -3.99 -0.41 26.08
N THR A 41 -2.97 -0.38 25.24
CA THR A 41 -2.87 -1.23 24.05
C THR A 41 -2.33 -2.60 24.44
N ASP A 42 -3.00 -3.65 23.99
CA ASP A 42 -2.57 -5.03 24.15
C ASP A 42 -1.09 -5.19 23.73
N ARG A 43 -0.34 -5.99 24.48
CA ARG A 43 1.08 -6.27 24.26
C ARG A 43 1.38 -6.78 22.85
N ALA A 44 0.46 -7.55 22.26
CA ALA A 44 0.56 -8.06 20.91
C ALA A 44 0.52 -6.93 19.86
N SER A 45 -0.42 -5.98 20.02
CA SER A 45 -0.53 -4.80 19.16
C SER A 45 0.74 -3.93 19.20
N ASN A 46 1.32 -3.76 20.38
CA ASN A 46 2.56 -3.00 20.56
C ASN A 46 3.76 -3.67 19.88
N ASN A 47 3.84 -4.99 19.89
CA ASN A 47 4.90 -5.73 19.19
C ASN A 47 4.77 -5.58 17.67
N VAL A 48 3.58 -5.79 17.11
CA VAL A 48 3.34 -5.62 15.67
C VAL A 48 3.63 -4.18 15.23
N MET A 49 3.23 -3.18 16.00
CA MET A 49 3.52 -1.78 15.69
C MET A 49 5.02 -1.49 15.71
N ARG A 50 5.76 -2.02 16.69
CA ARG A 50 7.21 -1.87 16.76
C ARG A 50 7.89 -2.52 15.56
N ASP A 51 7.47 -3.72 15.19
CA ASP A 51 8.02 -4.45 14.05
C ASP A 51 7.73 -3.69 12.75
N TYR A 52 6.51 -3.17 12.57
CA TYR A 52 6.17 -2.33 11.43
C TYR A 52 7.10 -1.12 11.30
N PHE A 53 7.31 -0.35 12.37
CA PHE A 53 8.22 0.80 12.33
C PHE A 53 9.67 0.40 12.08
N THR A 54 10.11 -0.73 12.64
CA THR A 54 11.46 -1.24 12.41
C THR A 54 11.65 -1.62 10.95
N GLN A 55 10.70 -2.34 10.35
CA GLN A 55 10.78 -2.75 8.96
C GLN A 55 10.64 -1.57 7.99
N ALA A 56 9.76 -0.61 8.28
CA ALA A 56 9.57 0.59 7.49
C ALA A 56 10.66 1.65 7.68
N SER A 57 11.60 1.43 8.60
CA SER A 57 12.73 2.35 8.82
C SER A 57 13.56 2.50 7.54
N ASN A 58 13.86 3.75 7.17
CA ASN A 58 14.55 4.12 5.92
C ASN A 58 13.85 3.69 4.61
N ALA A 59 12.61 3.21 4.70
CA ALA A 59 11.80 2.89 3.54
C ALA A 59 10.99 4.10 3.05
N ARG A 60 10.67 4.09 1.76
CA ARG A 60 9.79 5.06 1.11
C ARG A 60 8.56 4.34 0.57
N ARG A 61 7.39 4.86 0.89
CA ARG A 61 6.13 4.30 0.37
C ARG A 61 5.89 4.75 -1.07
N ILE A 62 5.49 3.81 -1.92
CA ILE A 62 4.92 4.14 -3.23
C ILE A 62 3.51 4.70 -2.99
N SER A 63 3.13 5.77 -3.67
CA SER A 63 1.95 6.59 -3.35
C SER A 63 0.60 5.90 -3.54
N THR A 64 0.55 4.75 -4.19
CA THR A 64 -0.70 3.97 -4.34
C THR A 64 -0.89 3.00 -3.18
N SER A 65 -2.16 2.73 -2.85
CA SER A 65 -2.56 1.69 -1.90
C SER A 65 -3.55 0.77 -2.59
N LEU A 66 -3.25 -0.52 -2.58
CA LEU A 66 -4.12 -1.55 -3.13
C LEU A 66 -5.26 -1.84 -2.14
N ARG A 67 -6.49 -1.78 -2.59
CA ARG A 67 -7.67 -1.96 -1.74
C ARG A 67 -8.28 -3.34 -1.90
N PHE A 68 -8.92 -3.82 -0.83
CA PHE A 68 -9.54 -5.14 -0.78
C PHE A 68 -10.96 -5.07 -0.26
N LEU A 69 -11.79 -5.97 -0.75
CA LEU A 69 -13.13 -6.18 -0.20
C LEU A 69 -13.06 -6.76 1.22
N SER A 70 -14.13 -6.59 1.98
CA SER A 70 -14.22 -7.14 3.34
C SER A 70 -14.05 -8.66 3.32
N GLY A 71 -13.20 -9.17 4.23
CA GLY A 71 -12.93 -10.61 4.37
C GLY A 71 -12.18 -11.26 3.19
N ASN A 72 -11.78 -10.49 2.17
CA ASN A 72 -11.19 -11.03 0.94
C ASN A 72 -9.70 -10.64 0.82
N ALA A 73 -8.90 -11.53 0.23
CA ALA A 73 -7.51 -11.31 -0.15
C ALA A 73 -7.27 -11.51 -1.67
N THR A 74 -8.35 -11.62 -2.47
CA THR A 74 -8.25 -11.72 -3.92
C THR A 74 -8.01 -10.35 -4.53
N LEU A 75 -7.07 -10.28 -5.46
CA LEU A 75 -6.80 -9.09 -6.26
C LEU A 75 -7.88 -8.92 -7.34
N ASP A 76 -8.32 -7.70 -7.55
CA ASP A 76 -9.17 -7.32 -8.66
C ASP A 76 -8.33 -6.75 -9.81
N THR A 77 -8.96 -6.55 -10.97
CA THR A 77 -8.29 -6.01 -12.18
C THR A 77 -7.63 -4.65 -11.92
N LYS A 78 -8.20 -3.84 -11.03
CA LYS A 78 -7.60 -2.56 -10.67
C LYS A 78 -6.32 -2.75 -9.86
N ALA A 79 -6.35 -3.65 -8.88
CA ALA A 79 -5.17 -3.98 -8.07
C ALA A 79 -4.05 -4.57 -8.95
N GLU A 80 -4.37 -5.47 -9.89
CA GLU A 80 -3.41 -6.01 -10.85
C GLU A 80 -2.78 -4.91 -11.70
N SER A 81 -3.58 -3.97 -12.23
CA SER A 81 -3.06 -2.82 -12.99
C SER A 81 -2.17 -1.91 -12.13
N ASP A 82 -2.53 -1.66 -10.88
CA ASP A 82 -1.71 -0.86 -9.97
C ASP A 82 -0.39 -1.59 -9.62
N ILE A 83 -0.39 -2.92 -9.49
CA ILE A 83 0.83 -3.71 -9.30
C ILE A 83 1.74 -3.63 -10.51
N SER A 84 1.21 -3.72 -11.73
CA SER A 84 2.00 -3.58 -12.95
C SER A 84 2.70 -2.21 -13.03
N ARG A 85 2.05 -1.13 -12.59
CA ARG A 85 2.67 0.21 -12.49
C ARG A 85 3.74 0.27 -11.40
N ILE A 86 3.54 -0.41 -10.27
CA ILE A 86 4.56 -0.54 -9.21
C ILE A 86 5.77 -1.30 -9.77
N SER A 87 5.55 -2.35 -10.54
CA SER A 87 6.60 -3.14 -11.19
C SER A 87 7.46 -2.30 -12.14
N GLU A 88 6.87 -1.35 -12.87
CA GLU A 88 7.62 -0.40 -13.70
C GLU A 88 8.56 0.47 -12.86
N ILE A 89 8.11 0.96 -11.70
CA ILE A 89 8.93 1.74 -10.77
C ILE A 89 10.10 0.89 -10.25
N VAL A 90 9.81 -0.32 -9.77
CA VAL A 90 10.80 -1.22 -9.17
C VAL A 90 11.89 -1.61 -10.19
N ARG A 91 11.53 -1.75 -11.47
CA ARG A 91 12.49 -2.04 -12.55
C ARG A 91 13.34 -0.86 -13.00
N SER A 92 13.05 0.35 -12.54
CA SER A 92 13.86 1.50 -12.91
C SER A 92 15.26 1.41 -12.30
N ASN A 93 16.28 1.89 -13.03
CA ASN A 93 17.67 1.87 -12.58
C ASN A 93 17.89 2.64 -11.25
N GLU A 94 16.96 3.54 -10.90
CA GLU A 94 17.00 4.30 -9.64
C GLU A 94 16.89 3.39 -8.41
N TYR A 95 16.22 2.22 -8.55
CA TYR A 95 15.94 1.30 -7.44
C TYR A 95 16.68 -0.04 -7.56
N GLU A 96 17.73 -0.08 -8.38
CA GLU A 96 18.64 -1.23 -8.40
C GLU A 96 19.29 -1.41 -7.00
N GLY A 97 19.25 -2.64 -6.48
CA GLY A 97 19.76 -2.94 -5.13
C GLY A 97 18.81 -2.56 -3.99
N TYR A 98 17.54 -2.24 -4.29
CA TYR A 98 16.51 -2.03 -3.28
C TYR A 98 15.76 -3.34 -2.99
N GLU A 99 15.18 -3.42 -1.79
CA GLU A 99 14.19 -4.44 -1.44
C GLU A 99 12.79 -3.82 -1.39
N VAL A 100 11.78 -4.64 -1.64
CA VAL A 100 10.37 -4.27 -1.60
C VAL A 100 9.75 -4.81 -0.33
N LEU A 101 9.03 -3.95 0.40
CA LEU A 101 8.28 -4.31 1.59
C LEU A 101 6.79 -4.15 1.30
N VAL A 102 6.02 -5.16 1.59
CA VAL A 102 4.58 -5.20 1.36
C VAL A 102 3.87 -5.31 2.70
N PHE A 103 3.16 -4.26 3.09
CA PHE A 103 2.42 -4.21 4.36
C PHE A 103 0.92 -4.32 4.11
N GLY A 104 0.30 -5.36 4.65
CA GLY A 104 -1.15 -5.55 4.62
C GLY A 104 -1.83 -5.00 5.86
N PHE A 105 -2.98 -4.38 5.68
CA PHE A 105 -3.80 -3.80 6.74
C PHE A 105 -5.25 -4.30 6.65
N SER A 106 -5.97 -4.22 7.76
CA SER A 106 -7.39 -4.53 7.86
C SER A 106 -8.16 -3.39 8.51
N ASP A 107 -9.49 -3.45 8.42
CA ASP A 107 -10.36 -2.70 9.33
C ASP A 107 -10.36 -3.36 10.74
N SER A 108 -11.08 -2.78 11.67
CA SER A 108 -11.15 -3.25 13.05
C SER A 108 -12.22 -4.32 13.32
N TYR A 109 -12.94 -4.81 12.31
CA TYR A 109 -13.95 -5.85 12.50
C TYR A 109 -13.31 -7.22 12.69
N GLY A 110 -13.73 -7.92 13.74
CA GLY A 110 -13.24 -9.26 14.10
C GLY A 110 -12.12 -9.26 15.13
N SER A 111 -11.53 -10.43 15.37
CA SER A 111 -10.42 -10.56 16.31
C SER A 111 -9.11 -10.03 15.73
N LEU A 112 -8.19 -9.64 16.61
CA LEU A 112 -6.85 -9.20 16.20
C LEU A 112 -6.13 -10.29 15.39
N ASP A 113 -6.14 -11.53 15.86
CA ASP A 113 -5.47 -12.65 15.18
C ASP A 113 -6.01 -12.92 13.79
N ALA A 114 -7.34 -12.88 13.63
CA ALA A 114 -7.98 -13.06 12.33
C ALA A 114 -7.62 -11.93 11.36
N ASN A 115 -7.55 -10.71 11.86
CA ASN A 115 -7.18 -9.53 11.08
C ASN A 115 -5.68 -9.51 10.71
N LEU A 116 -4.80 -9.93 11.60
CA LEU A 116 -3.39 -10.13 11.29
C LEU A 116 -3.22 -11.17 10.19
N ALA A 117 -3.83 -12.36 10.32
CA ALA A 117 -3.76 -13.40 9.32
C ALA A 117 -4.36 -12.98 7.97
N LEU A 118 -5.48 -12.23 7.95
CA LEU A 118 -6.07 -11.71 6.71
C LEU A 118 -5.17 -10.68 6.04
N SER A 119 -4.61 -9.77 6.81
CA SER A 119 -3.72 -8.73 6.28
C SER A 119 -2.41 -9.32 5.74
N GLU A 120 -1.89 -10.37 6.36
CA GLU A 120 -0.73 -11.11 5.87
C GLU A 120 -1.04 -11.79 4.53
N ARG A 121 -2.15 -12.52 4.41
CA ARG A 121 -2.57 -13.12 3.12
C ARG A 121 -2.73 -12.08 2.01
N ARG A 122 -3.21 -10.88 2.31
CA ARG A 122 -3.28 -9.78 1.34
C ARG A 122 -1.91 -9.32 0.89
N ALA A 123 -0.99 -9.16 1.83
CA ALA A 123 0.39 -8.78 1.52
C ALA A 123 1.10 -9.86 0.71
N GLU A 124 0.90 -11.14 1.03
CA GLU A 124 1.44 -12.27 0.26
C GLU A 124 0.90 -12.31 -1.16
N ALA A 125 -0.42 -12.13 -1.37
CA ALA A 125 -1.01 -12.09 -2.70
C ALA A 125 -0.38 -11.00 -3.59
N VAL A 126 -0.11 -9.82 -3.05
CA VAL A 126 0.59 -8.74 -3.77
C VAL A 126 2.05 -9.10 -4.03
N LYS A 127 2.75 -9.66 -3.04
CA LYS A 127 4.13 -10.13 -3.19
C LYS A 127 4.26 -11.14 -4.33
N ASP A 128 3.35 -12.12 -4.38
CA ASP A 128 3.40 -13.18 -5.40
C ASP A 128 3.27 -12.61 -6.81
N VAL A 129 2.36 -11.67 -7.02
CA VAL A 129 2.21 -11.00 -8.33
C VAL A 129 3.43 -10.13 -8.65
N LEU A 130 3.98 -9.39 -7.67
CA LEU A 130 5.20 -8.61 -7.88
C LEU A 130 6.38 -9.47 -8.30
N LEU A 131 6.56 -10.65 -7.69
CA LEU A 131 7.61 -11.60 -8.07
C LEU A 131 7.36 -12.17 -9.47
N LEU A 132 6.12 -12.50 -9.79
CA LEU A 132 5.73 -13.04 -11.09
C LEU A 132 5.95 -12.03 -12.23
N GLU A 133 5.67 -10.77 -11.99
CA GLU A 133 5.83 -9.70 -13.00
C GLU A 133 7.28 -9.22 -13.17
N ASN A 134 8.17 -9.52 -12.21
CA ASN A 134 9.54 -9.02 -12.21
C ASN A 134 10.61 -10.13 -12.19
N PRO A 135 10.55 -11.11 -13.12
CA PRO A 135 11.53 -12.19 -13.15
C PRO A 135 12.94 -11.64 -13.45
N GLY A 136 13.91 -12.02 -12.62
CA GLY A 136 15.30 -11.57 -12.75
C GLY A 136 15.60 -10.16 -12.18
N TYR A 137 14.58 -9.42 -11.75
CA TYR A 137 14.74 -8.15 -11.01
C TYR A 137 14.46 -8.34 -9.53
N LEU A 138 13.39 -9.05 -9.19
CA LEU A 138 13.02 -9.37 -7.83
C LEU A 138 13.16 -10.88 -7.62
N GLU A 139 13.95 -11.24 -6.64
CA GLU A 139 14.03 -12.60 -6.13
C GLU A 139 13.25 -12.72 -4.81
N GLY A 140 12.99 -13.93 -4.36
CA GLY A 140 12.12 -14.16 -3.21
C GLY A 140 12.53 -13.43 -1.92
N ASP A 141 13.81 -13.21 -1.71
CA ASP A 141 14.37 -12.48 -0.58
C ASP A 141 14.37 -10.95 -0.77
N ALA A 142 14.17 -10.48 -2.01
CA ALA A 142 14.04 -9.06 -2.33
C ALA A 142 12.64 -8.49 -2.04
N VAL A 143 11.65 -9.34 -1.81
CA VAL A 143 10.28 -8.93 -1.50
C VAL A 143 9.84 -9.58 -0.20
N ARG A 144 9.50 -8.76 0.78
CA ARG A 144 9.02 -9.23 2.09
C ARG A 144 7.59 -8.76 2.32
N SER A 145 6.75 -9.63 2.87
CA SER A 145 5.35 -9.35 3.20
C SER A 145 5.14 -9.38 4.72
N TYR A 146 4.25 -8.51 5.21
CA TYR A 146 3.93 -8.38 6.63
C TYR A 146 2.45 -8.07 6.82
N GLY A 147 1.80 -8.79 7.72
CA GLY A 147 0.44 -8.50 8.18
C GLY A 147 0.47 -7.56 9.38
N ILE A 148 -0.10 -6.36 9.23
CA ILE A 148 -0.18 -5.36 10.30
C ILE A 148 -1.57 -5.37 10.97
N GLY A 149 -2.57 -5.96 10.31
CA GLY A 149 -3.93 -5.99 10.81
C GLY A 149 -4.55 -4.61 10.97
N PRO A 150 -5.33 -4.37 12.04
CA PRO A 150 -6.05 -3.12 12.25
C PRO A 150 -5.22 -2.04 12.98
N ILE A 151 -3.94 -2.28 13.23
CA ILE A 151 -3.13 -1.51 14.20
C ILE A 151 -2.77 -0.11 13.71
N ALA A 152 -2.67 0.10 12.39
CA ALA A 152 -2.34 1.39 11.81
C ALA A 152 -3.45 1.91 10.87
N PRO A 153 -4.62 2.31 11.40
CA PRO A 153 -5.72 2.80 10.59
C PRO A 153 -5.39 4.15 9.95
N VAL A 154 -5.88 4.36 8.72
CA VAL A 154 -5.81 5.64 8.00
C VAL A 154 -7.18 6.29 7.84
N GLY A 155 -8.25 5.51 8.06
CA GLY A 155 -9.63 5.98 8.06
C GLY A 155 -10.35 5.60 9.35
N CYS A 156 -11.49 6.26 9.60
CA CYS A 156 -12.32 5.99 10.77
C CYS A 156 -13.01 4.62 10.63
N ASN A 157 -12.76 3.71 11.57
CA ASN A 157 -13.34 2.36 11.55
C ASN A 157 -14.86 2.33 11.80
N GLU A 158 -15.44 3.41 12.30
CA GLU A 158 -16.89 3.50 12.53
C GLU A 158 -17.66 3.76 11.22
N THR A 159 -17.01 4.34 10.21
CA THR A 159 -17.60 4.61 8.90
C THR A 159 -17.28 3.51 7.89
N ALA A 160 -18.19 3.27 6.93
CA ALA A 160 -17.96 2.32 5.84
C ALA A 160 -16.75 2.73 4.98
N ASP A 161 -16.66 4.00 4.63
CA ASP A 161 -15.58 4.55 3.81
C ASP A 161 -14.22 4.45 4.52
N GLY A 162 -14.18 4.73 5.83
CA GLY A 162 -12.96 4.61 6.62
C GLY A 162 -12.49 3.17 6.75
N ARG A 163 -13.42 2.21 6.92
CA ARG A 163 -13.06 0.78 6.88
C ARG A 163 -12.53 0.35 5.52
N GLU A 164 -13.12 0.85 4.44
CA GLU A 164 -12.61 0.60 3.08
C GLU A 164 -11.18 1.13 2.91
N GLN A 165 -10.89 2.31 3.42
CA GLN A 165 -9.53 2.86 3.41
C GLN A 165 -8.55 2.02 4.23
N ASN A 166 -8.99 1.42 5.33
CA ASN A 166 -8.18 0.58 6.19
C ASN A 166 -7.88 -0.81 5.57
N ARG A 167 -8.77 -1.35 4.75
CA ARG A 167 -8.56 -2.61 4.01
C ARG A 167 -7.64 -2.40 2.82
N ARG A 168 -6.35 -2.25 3.06
CA ARG A 168 -5.35 -1.89 2.05
C ARG A 168 -4.07 -2.71 2.16
N VAL A 169 -3.32 -2.69 1.09
CA VAL A 169 -1.90 -3.09 1.07
C VAL A 169 -1.08 -1.89 0.59
N GLU A 170 0.00 -1.63 1.27
CA GLU A 170 0.98 -0.61 0.92
C GLU A 170 2.27 -1.27 0.47
N VAL A 171 2.88 -0.73 -0.59
CA VAL A 171 4.18 -1.18 -1.11
C VAL A 171 5.21 -0.11 -0.82
N TRP A 172 6.31 -0.52 -0.22
CA TRP A 172 7.41 0.33 0.19
C TRP A 172 8.71 -0.19 -0.40
N ILE A 173 9.68 0.68 -0.59
CA ILE A 173 11.03 0.34 -1.08
C ILE A 173 12.08 0.92 -0.16
N ARG A 174 13.17 0.19 0.06
CA ARG A 174 14.35 0.69 0.78
C ARG A 174 15.62 0.07 0.19
N PRO A 175 16.78 0.75 0.32
CA PRO A 175 18.07 0.14 -0.01
C PRO A 175 18.27 -1.16 0.77
N ARG A 176 18.79 -2.19 0.11
CA ARG A 176 19.27 -3.40 0.80
C ARG A 176 20.48 -3.04 1.66
N ALA A 177 20.56 -3.62 2.86
CA ALA A 177 21.67 -3.45 3.77
C ALA A 177 22.92 -4.23 3.29
#